data_0dde3ff40bfb4407c7e4cb6917dd6b31
#
_entry.id   0dde3ff40bfb4407c7e4cb6917dd6b31
#
_cell.length_a   1.000
_cell.length_b   1.000
_cell.length_c   1.000
_cell.angle_alpha   90.00
_cell.angle_beta   90.00
_cell.angle_gamma   90.00
#
_symmetry.space_group_name_H-M   'P 1'
#
loop_
_entity.id
_entity.type
_entity.pdbx_description
1 polymer ?
#
loop_
_entity_poly.entity_id
_entity_poly.type
_entity_poly.pdbx_seq_one_letter_code
_entity_poly.pdbx_strand_id
1 'polypeptide(L)'
;MTQPDIRTLGALKKSGYQPRSVKQELRDNLITKLQSKQDVFPGIYGYEETVIPELQRAILAGHHINLLGLRGQAKTRIARLLVGLLDEFIPVVEGSELNDDPLQPLSVFAKNLIAERGDDTPVTWLHRDDRYTEKLATPDVSVADLIGDADPIKAATLKLPYSDERVIHFGLIPRAHRGIFVINELPDLQARIQVSLFNILQEGDIQIRGFKVRLPLDLQFVFTANPEDYTNRGSIVTPLKDRIDAQIITHYPKSIEIGKRITKQEARIREEQKGLVTSNEIVHDLVEQVAVEARGSEFVDAKSGVSARLTISAYEQVVAGAERRALINGEKNTYVRVGDFISAVPAITGKVELVYEGEQEGAGIVAEKLMGKAVRTLFLNYFPDPDKAKKLKGRPSPYKTVQEWFGSGHTVDMLHDASTKDYRAALDQVPGLRDIVKELHPNEDEETTYFLMEFLLHGLSEYSLISRNRLTAGAQFKDLLSSMFTMPSFGEDDDEDEDEKPQRGRRR
;
A
#
# COMPACT_ATOMS: atom_id res chain seq x y z
N MET A 1 -10.24 -8.53 -27.73
CA MET A 1 -10.63 -8.53 -29.18
C MET A 1 -9.37 -8.67 -30.03
N THR A 2 -9.48 -9.18 -31.25
CA THR A 2 -8.34 -9.20 -32.19
C THR A 2 -8.14 -7.81 -32.76
N GLN A 3 -6.88 -7.41 -32.96
CA GLN A 3 -6.52 -6.15 -33.60
C GLN A 3 -7.25 -5.99 -34.94
N PRO A 4 -7.86 -4.82 -35.22
CA PRO A 4 -8.54 -4.61 -36.51
C PRO A 4 -7.56 -4.68 -37.71
N ASP A 5 -7.97 -5.29 -38.81
CA ASP A 5 -7.12 -5.44 -40.01
C ASP A 5 -7.29 -4.26 -40.99
N ILE A 6 -7.33 -3.04 -40.46
CA ILE A 6 -7.37 -1.81 -41.26
C ILE A 6 -5.98 -1.19 -41.23
N ARG A 7 -5.31 -1.05 -42.37
CA ARG A 7 -3.90 -0.64 -42.45
C ARG A 7 -3.66 0.65 -43.25
N THR A 8 -4.72 1.24 -43.81
CA THR A 8 -4.59 2.47 -44.57
C THR A 8 -5.66 3.49 -44.18
N LEU A 9 -5.36 4.77 -44.39
CA LEU A 9 -6.29 5.87 -44.13
C LEU A 9 -7.60 5.73 -44.94
N GLY A 10 -7.51 5.33 -46.19
CA GLY A 10 -8.67 5.11 -47.06
C GLY A 10 -9.59 3.98 -46.56
N ALA A 11 -9.02 2.88 -46.09
CA ALA A 11 -9.78 1.80 -45.45
C ALA A 11 -10.42 2.26 -44.13
N LEU A 12 -9.71 3.07 -43.31
CA LEU A 12 -10.23 3.64 -42.08
C LEU A 12 -11.42 4.58 -42.34
N LYS A 13 -11.35 5.46 -43.33
CA LYS A 13 -12.49 6.31 -43.75
C LYS A 13 -13.70 5.49 -44.11
N LYS A 14 -13.52 4.39 -44.86
CA LYS A 14 -14.61 3.49 -45.27
C LYS A 14 -15.24 2.71 -44.12
N SER A 15 -14.50 2.48 -43.03
CA SER A 15 -15.01 1.79 -41.84
C SER A 15 -16.00 2.65 -41.02
N GLY A 16 -16.10 3.94 -41.30
CA GLY A 16 -16.94 4.87 -40.53
C GLY A 16 -16.33 5.30 -39.22
N TYR A 17 -15.03 5.07 -39.00
CA TYR A 17 -14.32 5.54 -37.80
C TYR A 17 -14.51 7.05 -37.60
N GLN A 18 -14.81 7.45 -36.37
CA GLN A 18 -14.92 8.84 -35.96
C GLN A 18 -13.94 9.12 -34.80
N PRO A 19 -13.10 10.14 -34.90
CA PRO A 19 -12.24 10.55 -33.81
C PRO A 19 -13.04 10.95 -32.58
N ARG A 20 -12.61 10.50 -31.39
CA ARG A 20 -13.15 10.93 -30.10
C ARG A 20 -12.00 11.40 -29.21
N SER A 21 -12.26 12.40 -28.38
CA SER A 21 -11.29 12.77 -27.35
C SER A 21 -11.21 11.69 -26.27
N VAL A 22 -10.06 11.60 -25.59
CA VAL A 22 -9.86 10.66 -24.47
C VAL A 22 -10.93 10.83 -23.40
N LYS A 23 -11.28 12.09 -23.08
CA LYS A 23 -12.32 12.38 -22.09
C LYS A 23 -13.69 11.88 -22.53
N GLN A 24 -14.02 12.02 -23.81
CA GLN A 24 -15.27 11.49 -24.34
C GLN A 24 -15.26 9.95 -24.38
N GLU A 25 -14.17 9.34 -24.76
CA GLU A 25 -13.98 7.89 -24.76
C GLU A 25 -14.17 7.29 -23.35
N LEU A 26 -13.47 7.84 -22.34
CA LEU A 26 -13.60 7.42 -20.95
C LEU A 26 -15.04 7.54 -20.45
N ARG A 27 -15.72 8.64 -20.81
CA ARG A 27 -17.12 8.90 -20.46
C ARG A 27 -18.06 7.87 -21.09
N ASP A 28 -17.96 7.62 -22.39
CA ASP A 28 -18.84 6.71 -23.13
C ASP A 28 -18.69 5.26 -22.63
N ASN A 29 -17.44 4.85 -22.40
CA ASN A 29 -17.15 3.52 -21.88
C ASN A 29 -17.59 3.35 -20.42
N LEU A 30 -17.46 4.41 -19.60
CA LEU A 30 -18.00 4.41 -18.24
C LEU A 30 -19.54 4.27 -18.26
N ILE A 31 -20.24 5.03 -19.09
CA ILE A 31 -21.72 4.93 -19.24
C ILE A 31 -22.11 3.51 -19.60
N THR A 32 -21.43 2.91 -20.57
CA THR A 32 -21.69 1.52 -21.01
C THR A 32 -21.52 0.52 -19.85
N LYS A 33 -20.44 0.64 -19.09
CA LYS A 33 -20.20 -0.22 -17.93
C LYS A 33 -21.24 -0.01 -16.81
N LEU A 34 -21.60 1.23 -16.51
CA LEU A 34 -22.60 1.53 -15.50
C LEU A 34 -23.99 0.98 -15.90
N GLN A 35 -24.39 1.14 -17.15
CA GLN A 35 -25.67 0.61 -17.66
C GLN A 35 -25.72 -0.92 -17.65
N SER A 36 -24.57 -1.57 -17.94
CA SER A 36 -24.43 -3.03 -17.90
C SER A 36 -24.14 -3.59 -16.51
N LYS A 37 -24.06 -2.73 -15.47
CA LYS A 37 -23.74 -3.09 -14.09
C LYS A 37 -22.40 -3.82 -13.93
N GLN A 38 -21.45 -3.54 -14.81
CA GLN A 38 -20.10 -4.09 -14.70
C GLN A 38 -19.30 -3.33 -13.64
N ASP A 39 -18.44 -4.06 -12.92
CA ASP A 39 -17.49 -3.43 -12.02
C ASP A 39 -16.47 -2.58 -12.83
N VAL A 40 -16.43 -1.30 -12.52
CA VAL A 40 -15.54 -0.34 -13.19
C VAL A 40 -14.12 -0.41 -12.64
N PHE A 41 -13.99 -0.66 -11.32
CA PHE A 41 -12.72 -0.68 -10.60
C PHE A 41 -12.51 -2.02 -9.88
N PRO A 42 -12.30 -3.12 -10.60
CA PRO A 42 -12.20 -4.44 -10.02
C PRO A 42 -11.05 -4.55 -9.02
N GLY A 43 -11.34 -5.17 -7.88
CA GLY A 43 -10.37 -5.37 -6.81
C GLY A 43 -10.06 -4.13 -5.98
N ILE A 44 -10.86 -3.07 -6.07
CA ILE A 44 -10.87 -1.95 -5.15
C ILE A 44 -12.01 -2.15 -4.16
N TYR A 45 -11.69 -2.27 -2.87
CA TYR A 45 -12.64 -2.52 -1.81
C TYR A 45 -12.72 -1.36 -0.82
N GLY A 46 -13.93 -1.13 -0.29
CA GLY A 46 -14.20 -0.12 0.75
C GLY A 46 -14.36 1.30 0.22
N TYR A 47 -14.39 1.48 -1.10
CA TYR A 47 -14.57 2.75 -1.79
C TYR A 47 -15.89 2.86 -2.54
N GLU A 48 -16.73 1.85 -2.47
CA GLU A 48 -17.96 1.68 -3.23
C GLU A 48 -18.95 2.83 -3.00
N GLU A 49 -18.98 3.39 -1.78
CA GLU A 49 -19.89 4.48 -1.40
C GLU A 49 -19.21 5.86 -1.31
N THR A 50 -17.89 5.91 -1.50
CA THR A 50 -17.10 7.14 -1.29
C THR A 50 -16.31 7.52 -2.53
N VAL A 51 -15.11 6.99 -2.69
CA VAL A 51 -14.14 7.36 -3.73
C VAL A 51 -14.63 6.98 -5.13
N ILE A 52 -15.21 5.79 -5.30
CA ILE A 52 -15.67 5.31 -6.62
C ILE A 52 -16.76 6.20 -7.22
N PRO A 53 -17.82 6.58 -6.49
CA PRO A 53 -18.82 7.51 -7.02
C PRO A 53 -18.25 8.89 -7.37
N GLU A 54 -17.27 9.39 -6.63
CA GLU A 54 -16.59 10.65 -6.94
C GLU A 54 -15.76 10.54 -8.22
N LEU A 55 -15.01 9.45 -8.40
CA LEU A 55 -14.28 9.15 -9.62
C LEU A 55 -15.20 9.08 -10.84
N GLN A 56 -16.31 8.37 -10.71
CA GLN A 56 -17.30 8.25 -11.78
C GLN A 56 -17.85 9.60 -12.19
N ARG A 57 -18.21 10.46 -11.21
CA ARG A 57 -18.67 11.83 -11.48
C ARG A 57 -17.61 12.69 -12.16
N ALA A 58 -16.34 12.60 -11.71
CA ALA A 58 -15.24 13.34 -12.32
C ALA A 58 -15.03 12.92 -13.79
N ILE A 59 -15.06 11.62 -14.09
CA ILE A 59 -14.95 11.10 -15.46
C ILE A 59 -16.14 11.54 -16.31
N LEU A 60 -17.36 11.44 -15.80
CA LEU A 60 -18.57 11.90 -16.50
C LEU A 60 -18.54 13.40 -16.81
N ALA A 61 -17.92 14.20 -15.95
CA ALA A 61 -17.73 15.63 -16.16
C ALA A 61 -16.53 15.98 -17.08
N GLY A 62 -15.70 15.00 -17.43
CA GLY A 62 -14.47 15.22 -18.22
C GLY A 62 -13.38 15.96 -17.44
N HIS A 63 -13.35 15.84 -16.13
CA HIS A 63 -12.41 16.53 -15.24
C HIS A 63 -11.04 15.85 -15.17
N HIS A 64 -9.99 16.65 -15.01
CA HIS A 64 -8.71 16.17 -14.51
C HIS A 64 -8.83 15.82 -13.01
N ILE A 65 -8.11 14.77 -12.57
CA ILE A 65 -8.34 14.17 -11.25
C ILE A 65 -7.07 14.28 -10.40
N ASN A 66 -7.22 14.73 -9.15
CA ASN A 66 -6.20 14.61 -8.11
C ASN A 66 -6.68 13.65 -7.01
N LEU A 67 -6.00 12.53 -6.84
CA LEU A 67 -6.22 11.58 -5.75
C LEU A 67 -5.39 12.01 -4.55
N LEU A 68 -6.04 12.54 -3.53
CA LEU A 68 -5.39 13.04 -2.31
C LEU A 68 -5.63 12.06 -1.16
N GLY A 69 -4.55 11.63 -0.50
CA GLY A 69 -4.65 10.78 0.68
C GLY A 69 -3.33 10.14 1.07
N LEU A 70 -3.28 9.57 2.25
CA LEU A 70 -2.09 8.99 2.85
C LEU A 70 -1.52 7.80 2.05
N ARG A 71 -0.36 7.33 2.45
CA ARG A 71 0.32 6.19 1.81
C ARG A 71 -0.50 4.90 1.90
N GLY A 72 -0.46 4.07 0.85
CA GLY A 72 -1.12 2.76 0.82
C GLY A 72 -2.65 2.80 0.70
N GLN A 73 -3.21 3.90 0.18
CA GLN A 73 -4.66 4.07 -0.07
C GLN A 73 -5.03 3.83 -1.54
N ALA A 74 -4.34 2.96 -2.24
CA ALA A 74 -4.60 2.48 -3.61
C ALA A 74 -4.65 3.56 -4.71
N LYS A 75 -4.16 4.81 -4.48
CA LYS A 75 -4.21 5.92 -5.45
C LYS A 75 -3.66 5.52 -6.83
N THR A 76 -2.43 5.00 -6.89
CA THR A 76 -1.78 4.56 -8.13
C THR A 76 -2.52 3.39 -8.79
N ARG A 77 -3.08 2.45 -7.99
CA ARG A 77 -3.87 1.33 -8.52
C ARG A 77 -5.14 1.84 -9.20
N ILE A 78 -5.84 2.78 -8.59
CA ILE A 78 -7.03 3.43 -9.17
C ILE A 78 -6.65 4.10 -10.50
N ALA A 79 -5.55 4.86 -10.55
CA ALA A 79 -5.10 5.51 -11.77
C ALA A 79 -4.83 4.50 -12.90
N ARG A 80 -4.21 3.36 -12.60
CA ARG A 80 -3.98 2.28 -13.58
C ARG A 80 -5.25 1.60 -14.06
N LEU A 81 -6.26 1.46 -13.20
CA LEU A 81 -7.54 0.86 -13.57
C LEU A 81 -8.35 1.72 -14.55
N LEU A 82 -8.07 3.01 -14.66
CA LEU A 82 -8.70 3.89 -15.67
C LEU A 82 -8.41 3.43 -17.11
N VAL A 83 -7.31 2.73 -17.35
CA VAL A 83 -7.00 2.10 -18.66
C VAL A 83 -8.13 1.19 -19.13
N GLY A 84 -8.83 0.53 -18.20
CA GLY A 84 -10.00 -0.29 -18.50
C GLY A 84 -11.22 0.47 -19.04
N LEU A 85 -11.16 1.80 -19.04
CA LEU A 85 -12.15 2.69 -19.66
C LEU A 85 -11.72 3.21 -21.05
N LEU A 86 -10.50 2.92 -21.50
CA LEU A 86 -10.07 3.20 -22.87
C LEU A 86 -10.54 2.08 -23.81
N ASP A 87 -10.76 2.42 -25.08
CA ASP A 87 -10.97 1.46 -26.16
C ASP A 87 -9.75 0.54 -26.28
N GLU A 88 -9.97 -0.73 -26.55
CA GLU A 88 -8.88 -1.70 -26.58
C GLU A 88 -7.82 -1.35 -27.64
N PHE A 89 -8.24 -0.81 -28.79
CA PHE A 89 -7.35 -0.33 -29.85
C PHE A 89 -7.85 0.98 -30.44
N ILE A 90 -6.93 1.89 -30.75
CA ILE A 90 -7.20 3.09 -31.56
C ILE A 90 -6.27 3.14 -32.77
N PRO A 91 -6.75 3.72 -33.90
CA PRO A 91 -5.88 3.90 -35.06
C PRO A 91 -4.94 5.09 -34.87
N VAL A 92 -3.69 4.92 -35.29
CA VAL A 92 -2.66 5.97 -35.30
C VAL A 92 -1.92 5.96 -36.64
N VAL A 93 -1.39 7.10 -37.04
CA VAL A 93 -0.50 7.19 -38.22
C VAL A 93 0.79 6.44 -37.91
N GLU A 94 1.16 5.48 -38.74
CA GLU A 94 2.34 4.65 -38.55
C GLU A 94 3.62 5.50 -38.49
N GLY A 95 4.43 5.28 -37.42
CA GLY A 95 5.66 6.03 -37.17
C GLY A 95 5.47 7.38 -36.48
N SER A 96 4.25 7.78 -36.12
CA SER A 96 4.01 9.00 -35.36
C SER A 96 4.52 8.88 -33.91
N GLU A 97 5.36 9.85 -33.49
CA GLU A 97 5.80 9.96 -32.09
C GLU A 97 4.69 10.51 -31.15
N LEU A 98 3.62 11.11 -31.71
CA LEU A 98 2.53 11.74 -30.97
C LEU A 98 1.21 10.97 -31.05
N ASN A 99 1.23 9.71 -31.44
CA ASN A 99 0.01 8.90 -31.60
C ASN A 99 -1.07 9.60 -32.45
N ASP A 100 -0.65 10.27 -33.55
CA ASP A 100 -1.53 11.07 -34.38
C ASP A 100 -2.75 10.30 -34.85
N ASP A 101 -3.93 10.90 -34.71
CA ASP A 101 -5.14 10.39 -35.35
C ASP A 101 -5.05 10.55 -36.85
N PRO A 102 -5.27 9.49 -37.64
CA PRO A 102 -5.17 9.56 -39.11
C PRO A 102 -6.15 10.55 -39.76
N LEU A 103 -7.29 10.86 -39.07
CA LEU A 103 -8.29 11.82 -39.57
C LEU A 103 -8.05 13.24 -38.98
N GLN A 104 -7.30 13.37 -37.88
CA GLN A 104 -7.02 14.64 -37.21
C GLN A 104 -5.53 14.72 -36.82
N PRO A 105 -4.61 14.72 -37.79
CA PRO A 105 -3.16 14.71 -37.51
C PRO A 105 -2.70 15.98 -36.83
N LEU A 106 -1.90 15.84 -35.78
CA LEU A 106 -1.35 16.94 -34.98
C LEU A 106 0.07 17.30 -35.45
N SER A 107 0.95 16.30 -35.56
CA SER A 107 2.37 16.49 -35.88
C SER A 107 2.60 16.90 -37.33
N VAL A 108 3.70 17.63 -37.57
CA VAL A 108 4.17 17.95 -38.93
C VAL A 108 4.50 16.65 -39.69
N PHE A 109 5.04 15.64 -39.01
CA PHE A 109 5.32 14.33 -39.58
C PHE A 109 4.06 13.68 -40.18
N ALA A 110 3.02 13.56 -39.37
CA ALA A 110 1.77 12.92 -39.80
C ALA A 110 1.07 13.72 -40.91
N LYS A 111 1.03 15.06 -40.81
CA LYS A 111 0.48 15.94 -41.83
C LYS A 111 1.19 15.79 -43.19
N ASN A 112 2.53 15.77 -43.18
CA ASN A 112 3.32 15.60 -44.39
C ASN A 112 3.10 14.21 -45.03
N LEU A 113 3.11 13.16 -44.20
CA LEU A 113 2.90 11.78 -44.67
C LEU A 113 1.52 11.61 -45.31
N ILE A 114 0.49 12.20 -44.71
CA ILE A 114 -0.88 12.17 -45.26
C ILE A 114 -0.96 13.00 -46.55
N ALA A 115 -0.31 14.15 -46.61
CA ALA A 115 -0.27 14.97 -47.85
C ALA A 115 0.44 14.25 -49.01
N GLU A 116 1.50 13.49 -48.71
CA GLU A 116 2.25 12.72 -49.71
C GLU A 116 1.50 11.47 -50.19
N ARG A 117 0.90 10.69 -49.28
CA ARG A 117 0.33 9.37 -49.57
C ARG A 117 -1.18 9.35 -49.68
N GLY A 118 -1.89 10.38 -49.26
CA GLY A 118 -3.33 10.45 -49.27
C GLY A 118 -4.00 9.24 -48.58
N ASP A 119 -4.91 8.57 -49.25
CA ASP A 119 -5.62 7.42 -48.72
C ASP A 119 -4.75 6.16 -48.51
N ASP A 120 -3.56 6.11 -49.12
CA ASP A 120 -2.58 5.03 -48.92
C ASP A 120 -1.66 5.28 -47.67
N THR A 121 -1.92 6.32 -46.92
CA THR A 121 -1.20 6.58 -45.64
C THR A 121 -1.31 5.38 -44.73
N PRO A 122 -0.19 4.81 -44.26
CA PRO A 122 -0.21 3.64 -43.39
C PRO A 122 -0.77 3.97 -42.02
N VAL A 123 -1.64 3.11 -41.51
CA VAL A 123 -2.29 3.19 -40.21
C VAL A 123 -1.93 1.95 -39.39
N THR A 124 -1.54 2.14 -38.18
CA THR A 124 -1.34 1.08 -37.18
C THR A 124 -2.30 1.24 -36.00
N TRP A 125 -2.41 0.22 -35.17
CA TRP A 125 -3.32 0.21 -34.03
C TRP A 125 -2.57 0.22 -32.74
N LEU A 126 -2.85 1.20 -31.89
CA LEU A 126 -2.26 1.36 -30.57
C LEU A 126 -3.17 0.71 -29.52
N HIS A 127 -2.62 -0.24 -28.75
CA HIS A 127 -3.36 -0.88 -27.67
C HIS A 127 -3.50 0.07 -26.46
N ARG A 128 -4.60 -0.05 -25.72
CA ARG A 128 -4.90 0.82 -24.56
C ARG A 128 -3.82 0.82 -23.48
N ASP A 129 -3.10 -0.29 -23.27
CA ASP A 129 -2.04 -0.35 -22.28
C ASP A 129 -0.85 0.56 -22.65
N ASP A 130 -0.61 0.78 -23.96
CA ASP A 130 0.42 1.70 -24.45
C ASP A 130 -0.03 3.18 -24.39
N ARG A 131 -1.28 3.43 -24.04
CA ARG A 131 -1.87 4.77 -23.87
C ARG A 131 -1.87 5.26 -22.43
N TYR A 132 -1.18 4.57 -21.55
CA TYR A 132 -0.99 4.94 -20.14
C TYR A 132 0.47 5.28 -19.88
N THR A 133 0.70 6.50 -19.47
CA THR A 133 2.04 6.99 -19.10
C THR A 133 2.04 7.45 -17.66
N GLU A 134 2.99 6.96 -16.87
CA GLU A 134 3.11 7.26 -15.44
C GLU A 134 4.50 7.83 -15.15
N LYS A 135 4.56 8.96 -14.46
CA LYS A 135 5.81 9.57 -14.00
C LYS A 135 5.74 9.84 -12.50
N LEU A 136 6.74 9.39 -11.78
CA LEU A 136 6.95 9.80 -10.40
C LEU A 136 7.56 11.21 -10.41
N ALA A 137 6.97 12.13 -9.66
CA ALA A 137 7.54 13.45 -9.43
C ALA A 137 8.77 13.30 -8.51
N THR A 138 9.93 13.59 -9.04
CA THR A 138 11.20 13.61 -8.31
C THR A 138 11.90 14.94 -8.55
N PRO A 139 12.77 15.42 -7.63
CA PRO A 139 13.43 16.72 -7.77
C PRO A 139 14.31 16.87 -9.01
N ASP A 140 14.76 15.78 -9.62
CA ASP A 140 15.58 15.74 -10.83
C ASP A 140 14.78 15.84 -12.13
N VAL A 141 13.45 15.70 -12.09
CA VAL A 141 12.60 15.88 -13.27
C VAL A 141 12.78 17.27 -13.86
N SER A 142 12.96 17.34 -15.17
CA SER A 142 13.10 18.60 -15.91
C SER A 142 11.87 18.90 -16.77
N VAL A 143 11.76 20.16 -17.22
CA VAL A 143 10.74 20.55 -18.20
C VAL A 143 10.96 19.83 -19.54
N ALA A 144 12.22 19.58 -19.92
CA ALA A 144 12.54 18.84 -21.14
C ALA A 144 12.05 17.39 -21.09
N ASP A 145 12.12 16.72 -19.92
CA ASP A 145 11.62 15.35 -19.76
C ASP A 145 10.11 15.27 -19.93
N LEU A 146 9.37 16.28 -19.43
CA LEU A 146 7.91 16.28 -19.48
C LEU A 146 7.36 16.84 -20.79
N ILE A 147 7.89 17.96 -21.24
CA ILE A 147 7.36 18.72 -22.38
C ILE A 147 8.19 18.49 -23.63
N GLY A 148 9.52 18.55 -23.48
CA GLY A 148 10.46 18.45 -24.58
C GLY A 148 11.33 19.70 -24.76
N ASP A 149 12.31 19.57 -25.63
CA ASP A 149 13.26 20.64 -25.97
C ASP A 149 13.83 20.45 -27.40
N ALA A 150 14.59 21.41 -27.88
CA ALA A 150 15.33 21.27 -29.15
C ALA A 150 16.42 20.19 -29.00
N ASP A 151 16.48 19.25 -29.94
CA ASP A 151 17.50 18.21 -30.01
C ASP A 151 18.69 18.71 -30.89
N PRO A 152 19.84 19.02 -30.29
CA PRO A 152 21.00 19.50 -31.03
C PRO A 152 21.56 18.43 -32.01
N ILE A 153 21.39 17.15 -31.70
CA ILE A 153 21.85 16.06 -32.54
C ILE A 153 20.94 15.94 -33.78
N LYS A 154 19.63 16.00 -33.61
CA LYS A 154 18.67 16.05 -34.73
C LYS A 154 18.93 17.28 -35.63
N ALA A 155 19.15 18.47 -35.02
CA ALA A 155 19.42 19.67 -35.76
C ALA A 155 20.69 19.56 -36.63
N ALA A 156 21.78 19.05 -36.07
CA ALA A 156 23.04 18.83 -36.79
C ALA A 156 22.92 17.76 -37.88
N THR A 157 22.25 16.64 -37.58
CA THR A 157 22.07 15.52 -38.51
C THR A 157 21.20 15.91 -39.70
N LEU A 158 20.08 16.60 -39.43
CA LEU A 158 19.14 17.03 -40.45
C LEU A 158 19.54 18.35 -41.13
N LYS A 159 20.61 19.02 -40.65
CA LYS A 159 21.08 20.35 -41.10
C LYS A 159 19.95 21.39 -41.08
N LEU A 160 19.14 21.37 -40.01
CA LEU A 160 18.03 22.27 -39.82
C LEU A 160 18.30 23.30 -38.72
N PRO A 161 17.71 24.51 -38.83
CA PRO A 161 17.79 25.50 -37.76
C PRO A 161 17.08 25.02 -36.51
N TYR A 162 17.51 25.46 -35.34
CA TYR A 162 16.88 25.10 -34.05
C TYR A 162 15.42 25.51 -33.94
N SER A 163 14.91 26.38 -34.82
CA SER A 163 13.50 26.78 -34.85
C SER A 163 12.62 25.86 -35.70
N ASP A 164 13.17 24.84 -36.34
CA ASP A 164 12.42 23.87 -37.12
C ASP A 164 11.80 22.79 -36.20
N GLU A 165 10.50 22.56 -36.36
CA GLU A 165 9.76 21.58 -35.51
C GLU A 165 10.31 20.15 -35.58
N ARG A 166 10.97 19.79 -36.69
CA ARG A 166 11.58 18.47 -36.88
C ARG A 166 12.77 18.20 -35.97
N VAL A 167 13.35 19.23 -35.36
CA VAL A 167 14.42 19.08 -34.39
C VAL A 167 13.90 18.95 -32.94
N ILE A 168 12.62 18.96 -32.72
CA ILE A 168 12.06 18.79 -31.40
C ILE A 168 12.25 17.34 -30.92
N HIS A 169 12.71 17.21 -29.69
CA HIS A 169 12.60 16.01 -28.87
C HIS A 169 11.37 16.16 -27.97
N PHE A 170 10.32 15.42 -28.26
CA PHE A 170 9.10 15.47 -27.46
C PHE A 170 9.31 14.79 -26.13
N GLY A 171 8.86 15.42 -25.04
CA GLY A 171 8.83 14.86 -23.72
C GLY A 171 7.72 13.84 -23.52
N LEU A 172 7.55 13.36 -22.30
CA LEU A 172 6.57 12.33 -21.96
C LEU A 172 5.11 12.76 -22.19
N ILE A 173 4.77 14.03 -21.90
CA ILE A 173 3.40 14.56 -22.03
C ILE A 173 2.93 14.57 -23.50
N PRO A 174 3.67 15.17 -24.45
CA PRO A 174 3.28 15.10 -25.85
C PRO A 174 3.16 13.66 -26.39
N ARG A 175 4.07 12.77 -25.99
CA ARG A 175 4.06 11.35 -26.40
C ARG A 175 2.87 10.57 -25.84
N ALA A 176 2.29 11.04 -24.74
CA ALA A 176 1.08 10.45 -24.15
C ALA A 176 -0.21 10.95 -24.81
N HIS A 177 -0.12 11.75 -25.89
CA HIS A 177 -1.29 12.25 -26.62
C HIS A 177 -2.27 11.12 -26.94
N ARG A 178 -3.57 11.38 -26.80
CA ARG A 178 -4.67 10.43 -26.88
C ARG A 178 -4.61 9.34 -25.81
N GLY A 179 -4.10 9.67 -24.62
CA GLY A 179 -3.91 8.74 -23.50
C GLY A 179 -4.15 9.35 -22.13
N ILE A 180 -3.82 8.55 -21.13
CA ILE A 180 -3.87 8.94 -19.72
C ILE A 180 -2.44 9.25 -19.25
N PHE A 181 -2.23 10.44 -18.68
CA PHE A 181 -0.96 10.84 -18.11
C PHE A 181 -1.06 10.98 -16.60
N VAL A 182 -0.25 10.22 -15.88
CA VAL A 182 -0.26 10.19 -14.42
C VAL A 182 1.01 10.80 -13.85
N ILE A 183 0.87 11.78 -12.95
CA ILE A 183 1.97 12.31 -12.14
C ILE A 183 1.76 11.87 -10.69
N ASN A 184 2.60 10.95 -10.24
CA ASN A 184 2.58 10.51 -8.85
C ASN A 184 3.41 11.44 -7.98
N GLU A 185 2.96 11.66 -6.73
CA GLU A 185 3.59 12.51 -5.72
C GLU A 185 3.79 13.95 -6.22
N LEU A 186 2.73 14.53 -6.80
CA LEU A 186 2.77 15.86 -7.44
C LEU A 186 3.45 16.98 -6.61
N PRO A 187 3.31 17.04 -5.26
CA PRO A 187 4.02 18.03 -4.43
C PRO A 187 5.55 17.98 -4.53
N ASP A 188 6.14 16.82 -4.85
CA ASP A 188 7.61 16.68 -5.01
C ASP A 188 8.13 17.29 -6.30
N LEU A 189 7.23 17.63 -7.25
CA LEU A 189 7.60 18.30 -8.49
C LEU A 189 7.95 19.77 -8.24
N GLN A 190 9.11 20.20 -8.70
CA GLN A 190 9.56 21.59 -8.51
C GLN A 190 8.52 22.61 -9.02
N ALA A 191 8.30 23.69 -8.28
CA ALA A 191 7.30 24.72 -8.60
C ALA A 191 7.41 25.26 -10.05
N ARG A 192 8.62 25.44 -10.57
CA ARG A 192 8.86 25.89 -11.96
C ARG A 192 8.31 24.91 -13.01
N ILE A 193 8.30 23.60 -12.67
CA ILE A 193 7.80 22.56 -13.57
C ILE A 193 6.29 22.49 -13.45
N GLN A 194 5.74 22.62 -12.23
CA GLN A 194 4.29 22.72 -12.04
C GLN A 194 3.70 23.87 -12.86
N VAL A 195 4.40 25.04 -12.93
CA VAL A 195 3.97 26.18 -13.74
C VAL A 195 3.90 25.83 -15.23
N SER A 196 4.81 24.99 -15.73
CA SER A 196 4.78 24.58 -17.14
C SER A 196 3.55 23.74 -17.53
N LEU A 197 2.84 23.18 -16.56
CA LEU A 197 1.59 22.43 -16.78
C LEU A 197 0.35 23.32 -16.91
N PHE A 198 0.43 24.61 -16.58
CA PHE A 198 -0.78 25.47 -16.53
C PHE A 198 -1.49 25.56 -17.88
N ASN A 199 -0.74 25.84 -18.95
CA ASN A 199 -1.32 25.95 -20.28
C ASN A 199 -1.91 24.63 -20.77
N ILE A 200 -1.27 23.51 -20.42
CA ILE A 200 -1.73 22.20 -20.84
C ILE A 200 -3.06 21.86 -20.17
N LEU A 201 -3.22 22.17 -18.89
CA LEU A 201 -4.46 21.88 -18.15
C LEU A 201 -5.60 22.83 -18.52
N GLN A 202 -5.28 24.11 -18.81
CA GLN A 202 -6.30 25.13 -19.09
C GLN A 202 -6.68 25.19 -20.57
N GLU A 203 -5.69 25.24 -21.44
CA GLU A 203 -5.89 25.46 -22.88
C GLU A 203 -5.77 24.17 -23.69
N GLY A 204 -5.29 23.07 -23.04
CA GLY A 204 -5.03 21.78 -23.72
C GLY A 204 -3.82 21.85 -24.66
N ASP A 205 -3.06 22.95 -24.69
CA ASP A 205 -1.92 23.08 -25.59
C ASP A 205 -0.56 23.14 -24.88
N ILE A 206 0.47 22.72 -25.58
CA ILE A 206 1.85 22.91 -25.14
C ILE A 206 2.58 23.90 -26.00
N GLN A 207 3.47 24.68 -25.36
CA GLN A 207 4.46 25.50 -26.02
C GLN A 207 5.85 24.99 -25.66
N ILE A 208 6.60 24.54 -26.65
CA ILE A 208 7.98 24.13 -26.48
C ILE A 208 8.85 25.37 -26.61
N ARG A 209 9.71 25.61 -25.62
CA ARG A 209 10.59 26.81 -25.57
C ARG A 209 11.39 26.97 -26.84
N GLY A 210 11.30 28.16 -27.45
CA GLY A 210 11.99 28.49 -28.68
C GLY A 210 11.22 28.16 -29.98
N PHE A 211 10.10 27.45 -29.88
CA PHE A 211 9.26 27.14 -31.04
C PHE A 211 7.97 27.94 -31.01
N LYS A 212 7.51 28.37 -32.17
CA LYS A 212 6.20 29.04 -32.35
C LYS A 212 5.05 28.05 -32.50
N VAL A 213 5.29 26.77 -32.13
CA VAL A 213 4.34 25.68 -32.30
C VAL A 213 3.49 25.56 -31.05
N ARG A 214 2.18 25.49 -31.27
CA ARG A 214 1.21 25.08 -30.28
C ARG A 214 0.65 23.73 -30.69
N LEU A 215 0.74 22.76 -29.80
CA LEU A 215 0.22 21.41 -30.03
C LEU A 215 -1.00 21.20 -29.08
N PRO A 216 -2.21 21.18 -29.63
CA PRO A 216 -3.41 20.84 -28.84
C PRO A 216 -3.39 19.37 -28.49
N LEU A 217 -3.10 19.06 -27.22
CA LEU A 217 -3.01 17.69 -26.73
C LEU A 217 -4.35 17.25 -26.18
N ASP A 218 -4.72 16.04 -26.52
CA ASP A 218 -5.87 15.33 -25.95
C ASP A 218 -5.37 14.36 -24.87
N LEU A 219 -5.55 14.72 -23.59
CA LEU A 219 -5.02 13.99 -22.44
C LEU A 219 -6.00 13.97 -21.28
N GLN A 220 -6.07 12.82 -20.62
CA GLN A 220 -6.62 12.73 -19.27
C GLN A 220 -5.48 12.77 -18.24
N PHE A 221 -5.38 13.86 -17.48
CA PHE A 221 -4.44 13.92 -16.36
C PHE A 221 -5.02 13.31 -15.10
N VAL A 222 -4.17 12.55 -14.40
CA VAL A 222 -4.42 12.05 -13.05
C VAL A 222 -3.20 12.37 -12.20
N PHE A 223 -3.43 13.00 -11.07
CA PHE A 223 -2.39 13.34 -10.10
C PHE A 223 -2.60 12.53 -8.84
N THR A 224 -1.51 12.20 -8.16
CA THR A 224 -1.58 11.69 -6.78
C THR A 224 -0.80 12.61 -5.87
N ALA A 225 -1.29 12.79 -4.64
CA ALA A 225 -0.64 13.58 -3.61
C ALA A 225 -0.89 12.98 -2.23
N ASN A 226 0.07 13.17 -1.32
CA ASN A 226 -0.10 12.91 0.10
C ASN A 226 -0.27 14.24 0.84
N PRO A 227 -1.17 14.34 1.83
CA PRO A 227 -1.33 15.56 2.62
C PRO A 227 -0.05 16.02 3.33
N GLU A 228 0.81 15.08 3.72
CA GLU A 228 2.10 15.35 4.38
C GLU A 228 3.12 16.04 3.48
N ASP A 229 3.10 15.72 2.19
CA ASP A 229 4.06 16.27 1.24
C ASP A 229 3.91 17.80 1.14
N TYR A 230 2.72 18.32 1.49
CA TYR A 230 2.48 19.77 1.54
C TYR A 230 3.26 20.52 2.63
N THR A 231 3.80 19.81 3.61
CA THR A 231 4.49 20.44 4.75
C THR A 231 6.01 20.22 4.74
N ASN A 232 6.47 19.09 4.20
CA ASN A 232 7.86 18.65 4.37
C ASN A 232 8.69 18.63 3.08
N ARG A 233 8.10 18.39 1.91
CA ARG A 233 8.83 18.18 0.65
C ARG A 233 8.49 19.18 -0.45
N GLY A 234 7.34 19.81 -0.38
CA GLY A 234 6.88 20.76 -1.37
C GLY A 234 5.38 21.01 -1.24
N SER A 235 4.83 21.83 -2.12
CA SER A 235 3.41 22.08 -2.19
C SER A 235 2.94 22.14 -3.64
N ILE A 236 1.70 21.79 -3.88
CA ILE A 236 1.05 22.11 -5.16
C ILE A 236 0.85 23.62 -5.17
N VAL A 237 1.46 24.28 -6.16
CA VAL A 237 1.29 25.74 -6.29
C VAL A 237 -0.19 26.07 -6.51
N THR A 238 -0.69 27.10 -5.81
CA THR A 238 -2.11 27.45 -5.81
C THR A 238 -2.73 27.56 -7.22
N PRO A 239 -2.08 28.18 -8.22
CA PRO A 239 -2.62 28.24 -9.57
C PRO A 239 -2.76 26.87 -10.26
N LEU A 240 -1.91 25.88 -9.93
CA LEU A 240 -2.07 24.52 -10.45
C LEU A 240 -3.26 23.81 -9.80
N LYS A 241 -3.37 23.96 -8.48
CA LYS A 241 -4.49 23.38 -7.74
C LYS A 241 -5.84 23.88 -8.24
N ASP A 242 -5.94 25.17 -8.60
CA ASP A 242 -7.14 25.79 -9.16
C ASP A 242 -7.52 25.23 -10.55
N ARG A 243 -6.56 24.68 -11.29
CA ARG A 243 -6.75 24.09 -12.63
C ARG A 243 -7.01 22.59 -12.63
N ILE A 244 -6.91 21.93 -11.49
CA ILE A 244 -7.27 20.52 -11.33
C ILE A 244 -8.73 20.48 -10.88
N ASP A 245 -9.61 20.05 -11.77
CA ASP A 245 -11.06 20.17 -11.61
C ASP A 245 -11.64 19.35 -10.46
N ALA A 246 -11.08 18.15 -10.20
CA ALA A 246 -11.59 17.24 -9.20
C ALA A 246 -10.50 16.79 -8.24
N GLN A 247 -10.67 17.07 -6.94
CA GLN A 247 -9.86 16.52 -5.87
C GLN A 247 -10.67 15.47 -5.10
N ILE A 248 -10.22 14.23 -5.13
CA ILE A 248 -10.88 13.08 -4.52
C ILE A 248 -10.07 12.60 -3.34
N ILE A 249 -10.68 12.56 -2.16
CA ILE A 249 -10.01 12.20 -0.92
C ILE A 249 -10.15 10.70 -0.69
N THR A 250 -9.01 9.98 -0.66
CA THR A 250 -8.95 8.57 -0.31
C THR A 250 -8.83 8.38 1.20
N HIS A 251 -9.13 7.18 1.69
CA HIS A 251 -9.09 6.85 3.11
C HIS A 251 -8.65 5.40 3.35
N TYR A 252 -8.33 5.04 4.59
CA TYR A 252 -8.07 3.66 4.98
C TYR A 252 -9.37 2.84 5.06
N PRO A 253 -9.28 1.49 5.03
CA PRO A 253 -10.43 0.62 5.25
C PRO A 253 -11.17 1.00 6.53
N LYS A 254 -12.50 1.12 6.45
CA LYS A 254 -13.36 1.54 7.57
C LYS A 254 -13.74 0.37 8.50
N SER A 255 -13.47 -0.86 8.11
CA SER A 255 -13.74 -2.05 8.90
C SER A 255 -12.64 -3.09 8.71
N ILE A 256 -12.48 -3.97 9.70
CA ILE A 256 -11.57 -5.11 9.65
C ILE A 256 -11.91 -6.02 8.46
N GLU A 257 -13.19 -6.24 8.18
CA GLU A 257 -13.61 -7.09 7.06
C GLU A 257 -13.12 -6.59 5.69
N ILE A 258 -13.17 -5.27 5.47
CA ILE A 258 -12.63 -4.66 4.26
C ILE A 258 -11.11 -4.83 4.22
N GLY A 259 -10.43 -4.60 5.35
CA GLY A 259 -8.99 -4.81 5.47
C GLY A 259 -8.59 -6.24 5.14
N LYS A 260 -9.26 -7.23 5.72
CA LYS A 260 -9.04 -8.67 5.43
C LYS A 260 -9.18 -8.99 3.94
N ARG A 261 -10.21 -8.46 3.27
CA ARG A 261 -10.38 -8.68 1.82
C ARG A 261 -9.21 -8.12 1.04
N ILE A 262 -8.72 -6.93 1.40
CA ILE A 262 -7.55 -6.31 0.77
C ILE A 262 -6.30 -7.16 1.03
N THR A 263 -6.03 -7.53 2.27
CA THR A 263 -4.85 -8.32 2.65
C THR A 263 -4.85 -9.69 1.97
N LYS A 264 -6.00 -10.40 1.96
CA LYS A 264 -6.14 -11.69 1.26
C LYS A 264 -5.91 -11.58 -0.26
N GLN A 265 -6.33 -10.47 -0.89
CA GLN A 265 -6.12 -10.23 -2.31
C GLN A 265 -4.67 -9.89 -2.65
N GLU A 266 -4.01 -9.10 -1.81
CA GLU A 266 -2.69 -8.52 -2.13
C GLU A 266 -1.51 -9.32 -1.59
N ALA A 267 -1.72 -10.17 -0.55
CA ALA A 267 -0.66 -10.98 0.03
C ALA A 267 -0.17 -12.04 -0.95
N ARG A 268 1.15 -12.14 -1.08
CA ARG A 268 1.82 -13.05 -2.01
C ARG A 268 2.23 -14.32 -1.29
N ILE A 269 1.25 -15.17 -0.98
CA ILE A 269 1.50 -16.48 -0.39
C ILE A 269 1.71 -17.48 -1.54
N ARG A 270 2.85 -18.16 -1.53
CA ARG A 270 3.22 -19.18 -2.55
C ARG A 270 2.37 -20.44 -2.38
N GLU A 271 2.20 -21.20 -3.44
CA GLU A 271 1.39 -22.42 -3.41
C GLU A 271 2.01 -23.48 -2.44
N GLU A 272 3.34 -23.54 -2.36
CA GLU A 272 4.02 -24.41 -1.41
C GLU A 272 3.71 -24.01 0.04
N GLN A 273 3.65 -22.72 0.32
CA GLN A 273 3.27 -22.19 1.64
C GLN A 273 1.81 -22.51 1.98
N LYS A 274 0.90 -22.36 1.02
CA LYS A 274 -0.52 -22.72 1.21
C LYS A 274 -0.71 -24.22 1.48
N GLY A 275 0.14 -25.06 0.91
CA GLY A 275 0.12 -26.48 1.16
C GLY A 275 0.69 -26.90 2.52
N LEU A 276 1.56 -26.07 3.11
CA LEU A 276 2.24 -26.34 4.38
C LEU A 276 1.60 -25.64 5.57
N VAL A 277 1.16 -24.37 5.40
CA VAL A 277 0.70 -23.52 6.49
C VAL A 277 -0.79 -23.19 6.32
N THR A 278 -1.56 -23.48 7.35
CA THR A 278 -2.98 -23.05 7.45
C THR A 278 -3.12 -21.93 8.46
N SER A 279 -3.94 -20.93 8.14
CA SER A 279 -4.33 -19.84 9.05
C SER A 279 -5.83 -19.81 9.25
N ASN A 280 -6.27 -19.57 10.48
CA ASN A 280 -7.69 -19.35 10.79
C ASN A 280 -8.09 -17.87 10.58
N GLU A 281 -9.36 -17.56 10.62
CA GLU A 281 -9.86 -16.18 10.46
C GLU A 281 -9.36 -15.22 11.54
N ILE A 282 -9.11 -15.71 12.76
CA ILE A 282 -8.64 -14.90 13.89
C ILE A 282 -7.24 -14.31 13.59
N VAL A 283 -6.40 -15.04 12.85
CA VAL A 283 -5.10 -14.55 12.40
C VAL A 283 -5.26 -13.31 11.53
N HIS A 284 -6.20 -13.34 10.60
CA HIS A 284 -6.48 -12.18 9.74
C HIS A 284 -7.07 -11.01 10.54
N ASP A 285 -7.99 -11.28 11.48
CA ASP A 285 -8.54 -10.27 12.37
C ASP A 285 -7.43 -9.59 13.18
N LEU A 286 -6.50 -10.38 13.72
CA LEU A 286 -5.40 -9.89 14.53
C LEU A 286 -4.41 -9.02 13.72
N VAL A 287 -4.07 -9.44 12.50
CA VAL A 287 -3.22 -8.65 11.58
C VAL A 287 -3.86 -7.29 11.28
N GLU A 288 -5.15 -7.26 10.96
CA GLU A 288 -5.84 -6.00 10.67
C GLU A 288 -5.99 -5.13 11.92
N GLN A 289 -6.26 -5.74 13.08
CA GLN A 289 -6.37 -5.01 14.34
C GLN A 289 -5.05 -4.32 14.71
N VAL A 290 -3.89 -4.95 14.45
CA VAL A 290 -2.59 -4.29 14.65
C VAL A 290 -2.50 -2.98 13.86
N ALA A 291 -2.96 -2.94 12.62
CA ALA A 291 -2.96 -1.70 11.84
C ALA A 291 -3.96 -0.67 12.36
N VAL A 292 -5.10 -1.10 12.90
CA VAL A 292 -6.07 -0.20 13.56
C VAL A 292 -5.44 0.43 14.80
N GLU A 293 -4.82 -0.39 15.67
CA GLU A 293 -4.12 0.10 16.87
C GLU A 293 -2.95 1.04 16.50
N ALA A 294 -2.20 0.73 15.45
CA ALA A 294 -1.12 1.59 14.98
C ALA A 294 -1.61 2.97 14.53
N ARG A 295 -2.77 3.04 13.84
CA ARG A 295 -3.36 4.32 13.42
C ARG A 295 -3.87 5.17 14.58
N GLY A 296 -4.23 4.55 15.69
CA GLY A 296 -4.69 5.23 16.92
C GLY A 296 -3.62 5.38 18.01
N SER A 297 -2.38 4.96 17.74
CA SER A 297 -1.32 4.94 18.76
C SER A 297 -0.68 6.32 18.94
N GLU A 298 -0.46 6.69 20.20
CA GLU A 298 0.32 7.89 20.58
C GLU A 298 1.81 7.82 20.21
N PHE A 299 2.35 6.61 19.99
CA PHE A 299 3.73 6.38 19.58
C PHE A 299 3.96 6.49 18.07
N VAL A 300 2.88 6.53 17.26
CA VAL A 300 2.94 6.54 15.80
C VAL A 300 2.51 7.90 15.27
N ASP A 301 3.28 8.45 14.32
CA ASP A 301 2.91 9.70 13.68
C ASP A 301 1.64 9.54 12.82
N ALA A 302 0.55 10.11 13.31
CA ALA A 302 -0.74 10.07 12.64
C ALA A 302 -0.73 10.76 11.26
N LYS A 303 0.18 11.73 11.05
CA LYS A 303 0.30 12.45 9.77
C LYS A 303 0.88 11.56 8.69
N SER A 304 1.88 10.74 9.02
CA SER A 304 2.50 9.79 8.09
C SER A 304 1.58 8.63 7.73
N GLY A 305 0.59 8.34 8.57
CA GLY A 305 -0.39 7.30 8.39
C GLY A 305 0.21 5.88 8.38
N VAL A 306 -0.66 4.89 8.50
CA VAL A 306 -0.26 3.47 8.49
C VAL A 306 -0.80 2.78 7.24
N SER A 307 0.11 2.53 6.30
CA SER A 307 -0.20 1.93 5.00
C SER A 307 -0.84 0.55 5.11
N ALA A 308 -1.79 0.22 4.23
CA ALA A 308 -2.29 -1.15 4.06
C ALA A 308 -1.18 -2.16 3.70
N ARG A 309 -0.01 -1.70 3.24
CA ARG A 309 1.16 -2.58 3.06
C ARG A 309 1.67 -3.17 4.38
N LEU A 310 1.31 -2.58 5.54
CA LEU A 310 1.66 -3.14 6.84
C LEU A 310 0.97 -4.49 7.03
N THR A 311 -0.35 -4.55 6.86
CA THR A 311 -1.13 -5.78 7.08
C THR A 311 -0.74 -6.86 6.08
N ILE A 312 -0.54 -6.50 4.81
CA ILE A 312 -0.07 -7.40 3.77
C ILE A 312 1.27 -8.03 4.18
N SER A 313 2.28 -7.20 4.48
CA SER A 313 3.61 -7.70 4.85
C SER A 313 3.62 -8.41 6.19
N ALA A 314 2.81 -7.97 7.17
CA ALA A 314 2.69 -8.65 8.45
C ALA A 314 2.11 -10.06 8.28
N TYR A 315 1.06 -10.21 7.49
CA TYR A 315 0.48 -11.52 7.20
C TYR A 315 1.48 -12.44 6.48
N GLU A 316 2.19 -11.93 5.45
CA GLU A 316 3.25 -12.69 4.76
C GLU A 316 4.35 -13.16 5.72
N GLN A 317 4.78 -12.29 6.66
CA GLN A 317 5.80 -12.62 7.66
C GLN A 317 5.30 -13.64 8.70
N VAL A 318 4.06 -13.53 9.15
CA VAL A 318 3.43 -14.49 10.08
C VAL A 318 3.38 -15.88 9.45
N VAL A 319 2.93 -15.98 8.18
CA VAL A 319 2.91 -17.24 7.43
C VAL A 319 4.33 -17.80 7.26
N ALA A 320 5.30 -16.95 6.91
CA ALA A 320 6.70 -17.35 6.76
C ALA A 320 7.32 -17.80 8.11
N GLY A 321 6.92 -17.20 9.23
CA GLY A 321 7.30 -17.62 10.57
C GLY A 321 6.83 -19.04 10.90
N ALA A 322 5.56 -19.32 10.63
CA ALA A 322 4.99 -20.66 10.80
C ALA A 322 5.64 -21.68 9.85
N GLU A 323 5.90 -21.31 8.59
CA GLU A 323 6.65 -22.14 7.63
C GLU A 323 8.04 -22.48 8.14
N ARG A 324 8.81 -21.46 8.58
CA ARG A 324 10.16 -21.66 9.13
C ARG A 324 10.13 -22.66 10.30
N ARG A 325 9.19 -22.51 11.22
CA ARG A 325 9.01 -23.42 12.35
C ARG A 325 8.72 -24.85 11.91
N ALA A 326 7.83 -25.02 10.94
CA ALA A 326 7.52 -26.34 10.39
C ALA A 326 8.76 -27.01 9.75
N LEU A 327 9.53 -26.24 8.96
CA LEU A 327 10.75 -26.74 8.30
C LEU A 327 11.81 -27.17 9.31
N ILE A 328 12.02 -26.40 10.38
CA ILE A 328 12.97 -26.75 11.45
C ILE A 328 12.59 -28.08 12.13
N ASN A 329 11.29 -28.29 12.35
CA ASN A 329 10.77 -29.47 13.03
C ASN A 329 10.49 -30.66 12.08
N GLY A 330 10.69 -30.50 10.76
CA GLY A 330 10.39 -31.53 9.77
C GLY A 330 8.89 -31.84 9.65
N GLU A 331 8.02 -30.89 9.99
CA GLU A 331 6.57 -31.02 9.92
C GLU A 331 6.08 -30.86 8.48
N LYS A 332 5.13 -31.69 8.04
CA LYS A 332 4.57 -31.64 6.69
C LYS A 332 3.43 -30.65 6.53
N ASN A 333 2.82 -30.24 7.62
CA ASN A 333 1.76 -29.25 7.72
C ASN A 333 1.82 -28.61 9.10
N THR A 334 1.42 -27.37 9.18
CA THR A 334 1.40 -26.59 10.41
C THR A 334 0.30 -25.53 10.37
N TYR A 335 0.02 -24.95 11.53
CA TYR A 335 -0.94 -23.87 11.69
C TYR A 335 -0.24 -22.63 12.25
N VAL A 336 -0.71 -21.46 11.84
CA VAL A 336 -0.25 -20.21 12.46
C VAL A 336 -0.64 -20.20 13.93
N ARG A 337 0.31 -19.82 14.81
CA ARG A 337 0.15 -19.66 16.26
C ARG A 337 0.22 -18.17 16.62
N VAL A 338 -0.26 -17.82 17.82
CA VAL A 338 -0.12 -16.44 18.31
C VAL A 338 1.36 -16.05 18.44
N GLY A 339 2.22 -16.98 18.88
CA GLY A 339 3.67 -16.77 18.95
C GLY A 339 4.34 -16.46 17.61
N ASP A 340 3.79 -16.90 16.47
CA ASP A 340 4.33 -16.61 15.14
C ASP A 340 4.22 -15.11 14.78
N PHE A 341 3.35 -14.33 15.46
CA PHE A 341 3.20 -12.90 15.24
C PHE A 341 4.45 -12.08 15.57
N ILE A 342 5.40 -12.62 16.33
CA ILE A 342 6.71 -11.98 16.52
C ILE A 342 7.43 -11.77 15.18
N SER A 343 7.18 -12.63 14.20
CA SER A 343 7.72 -12.51 12.84
C SER A 343 7.19 -11.28 12.10
N ALA A 344 6.07 -10.69 12.54
CA ALA A 344 5.53 -9.47 11.96
C ALA A 344 6.25 -8.18 12.42
N VAL A 345 7.05 -8.24 13.49
CA VAL A 345 7.75 -7.06 14.03
C VAL A 345 8.52 -6.29 12.95
N PRO A 346 9.36 -6.91 12.08
CA PRO A 346 10.04 -6.18 11.02
C PRO A 346 9.09 -5.52 9.99
N ALA A 347 7.94 -6.13 9.74
CA ALA A 347 6.93 -5.56 8.84
C ALA A 347 6.27 -4.33 9.47
N ILE A 348 6.02 -4.34 10.77
CA ILE A 348 5.44 -3.23 11.53
C ILE A 348 6.46 -2.08 11.61
N THR A 349 7.66 -2.34 12.12
CA THR A 349 8.71 -1.33 12.31
C THR A 349 9.13 -0.65 11.01
N GLY A 350 9.12 -1.38 9.89
CA GLY A 350 9.47 -0.83 8.58
C GLY A 350 8.36 0.00 7.91
N LYS A 351 7.17 0.13 8.51
CA LYS A 351 6.01 0.80 7.89
C LYS A 351 5.26 1.77 8.81
N VAL A 352 5.68 1.89 10.06
CA VAL A 352 5.24 2.93 10.97
C VAL A 352 6.34 3.98 11.11
N GLU A 353 5.97 5.24 11.14
CA GLU A 353 6.85 6.33 11.54
C GLU A 353 6.51 6.68 12.97
N LEU A 354 7.54 6.73 13.83
CA LEU A 354 7.37 6.97 15.24
C LEU A 354 7.47 8.46 15.55
N VAL A 355 6.70 8.90 16.52
CA VAL A 355 6.95 10.19 17.19
C VAL A 355 8.14 10.04 18.15
N TYR A 356 8.63 11.16 18.70
CA TYR A 356 9.81 11.18 19.58
C TYR A 356 9.71 10.20 20.76
N GLU A 357 8.56 10.14 21.42
CA GLU A 357 8.29 9.20 22.52
C GLU A 357 8.36 7.73 22.06
N GLY A 358 7.90 7.46 20.84
CA GLY A 358 8.01 6.13 20.23
C GLY A 358 9.44 5.75 19.86
N GLU A 359 10.25 6.72 19.41
CA GLU A 359 11.68 6.50 19.14
C GLU A 359 12.46 6.19 20.42
N GLN A 360 12.15 6.85 21.52
CA GLN A 360 12.76 6.57 22.82
C GLN A 360 12.42 5.18 23.35
N GLU A 361 11.19 4.71 23.17
CA GLU A 361 10.78 3.34 23.53
C GLU A 361 11.46 2.28 22.68
N GLY A 362 11.76 2.62 21.43
CA GLY A 362 12.31 1.70 20.44
C GLY A 362 11.24 1.00 19.59
N ALA A 363 11.46 1.00 18.27
CA ALA A 363 10.49 0.54 17.29
C ALA A 363 10.00 -0.91 17.51
N GLY A 364 10.89 -1.82 17.97
CA GLY A 364 10.53 -3.20 18.27
C GLY A 364 9.57 -3.30 19.44
N ILE A 365 9.80 -2.52 20.51
CA ILE A 365 8.93 -2.50 21.71
C ILE A 365 7.57 -1.90 21.34
N VAL A 366 7.55 -0.83 20.55
CA VAL A 366 6.30 -0.23 20.06
C VAL A 366 5.50 -1.26 19.25
N ALA A 367 6.15 -2.01 18.33
CA ALA A 367 5.49 -3.05 17.57
C ALA A 367 4.88 -4.13 18.47
N GLU A 368 5.59 -4.59 19.49
CA GLU A 368 5.07 -5.56 20.45
C GLU A 368 3.90 -4.98 21.28
N LYS A 369 3.96 -3.70 21.71
CA LYS A 369 2.86 -3.01 22.38
C LYS A 369 1.61 -2.93 21.47
N LEU A 370 1.78 -2.66 20.17
CA LEU A 370 0.69 -2.62 19.22
C LEU A 370 0.03 -4.00 19.05
N MET A 371 0.83 -5.06 18.98
CA MET A 371 0.32 -6.43 18.94
C MET A 371 -0.41 -6.80 20.24
N GLY A 372 0.12 -6.43 21.40
CA GLY A 372 -0.56 -6.61 22.69
C GLY A 372 -1.90 -5.89 22.75
N LYS A 373 -1.95 -4.62 22.33
CA LYS A 373 -3.21 -3.87 22.24
C LYS A 373 -4.21 -4.54 21.29
N ALA A 374 -3.75 -5.05 20.13
CA ALA A 374 -4.60 -5.77 19.19
C ALA A 374 -5.19 -7.05 19.80
N VAL A 375 -4.37 -7.84 20.51
CA VAL A 375 -4.84 -9.01 21.28
C VAL A 375 -5.90 -8.57 22.30
N ARG A 376 -5.61 -7.53 23.08
CA ARG A 376 -6.53 -7.02 24.12
C ARG A 376 -7.88 -6.59 23.52
N THR A 377 -7.87 -5.88 22.41
CA THR A 377 -9.09 -5.39 21.76
C THR A 377 -9.91 -6.55 21.21
N LEU A 378 -9.29 -7.49 20.49
CA LEU A 378 -9.97 -8.63 19.90
C LEU A 378 -10.42 -9.67 20.94
N PHE A 379 -9.77 -9.71 22.10
CA PHE A 379 -10.10 -10.65 23.16
C PHE A 379 -11.59 -10.65 23.51
N LEU A 380 -12.19 -9.46 23.55
CA LEU A 380 -13.60 -9.28 23.89
C LEU A 380 -14.58 -9.85 22.86
N ASN A 381 -14.13 -10.16 21.66
CA ASN A 381 -14.93 -10.80 20.63
C ASN A 381 -15.03 -12.32 20.84
N TYR A 382 -14.06 -12.90 21.55
CA TYR A 382 -13.94 -14.34 21.74
C TYR A 382 -14.16 -14.78 23.18
N PHE A 383 -13.86 -13.91 24.14
CA PHE A 383 -13.89 -14.25 25.57
C PHE A 383 -14.59 -13.17 26.39
N PRO A 384 -15.23 -13.57 27.52
CA PRO A 384 -15.82 -12.63 28.46
C PRO A 384 -14.83 -11.57 28.96
N ASP A 385 -15.32 -10.36 29.14
CA ASP A 385 -14.52 -9.23 29.66
C ASP A 385 -13.98 -9.52 31.07
N PRO A 386 -12.66 -9.65 31.27
CA PRO A 386 -12.07 -9.97 32.56
C PRO A 386 -12.34 -8.90 33.63
N ASP A 387 -12.43 -7.63 33.24
CA ASP A 387 -12.66 -6.53 34.19
C ASP A 387 -14.11 -6.49 34.68
N LYS A 388 -15.06 -6.92 33.85
CA LYS A 388 -16.45 -7.09 34.25
C LYS A 388 -16.65 -8.37 35.06
N ALA A 389 -15.96 -9.45 34.72
CA ALA A 389 -16.01 -10.71 35.43
C ALA A 389 -15.59 -10.57 36.92
N LYS A 390 -14.58 -9.72 37.20
CA LYS A 390 -14.17 -9.39 38.58
C LYS A 390 -15.26 -8.68 39.40
N LYS A 391 -16.17 -7.95 38.77
CA LYS A 391 -17.21 -7.14 39.42
C LYS A 391 -18.53 -7.89 39.67
N LEU A 392 -18.74 -9.06 39.07
CA LEU A 392 -19.95 -9.86 39.26
C LEU A 392 -19.91 -10.55 40.62
N LYS A 393 -20.58 -9.94 41.63
CA LYS A 393 -20.75 -10.53 42.96
C LYS A 393 -21.55 -11.84 42.81
N GLY A 394 -20.96 -12.97 43.22
CA GLY A 394 -21.63 -14.25 43.36
C GLY A 394 -21.44 -15.26 42.24
N ARG A 395 -20.71 -14.96 41.18
CA ARG A 395 -20.25 -15.95 40.19
C ARG A 395 -18.72 -15.95 40.12
N PRO A 396 -18.07 -17.14 40.18
CA PRO A 396 -16.61 -17.19 40.01
C PRO A 396 -16.23 -16.70 38.61
N SER A 397 -15.09 -16.02 38.52
CA SER A 397 -14.54 -15.67 37.20
C SER A 397 -14.33 -16.94 36.38
N PRO A 398 -14.67 -16.97 35.07
CA PRO A 398 -14.37 -18.10 34.21
C PRO A 398 -12.85 -18.42 34.17
N TYR A 399 -12.03 -17.45 34.44
CA TYR A 399 -10.55 -17.57 34.44
C TYR A 399 -9.95 -18.01 35.76
N LYS A 400 -10.77 -18.28 36.79
CA LYS A 400 -10.31 -18.54 38.16
C LYS A 400 -9.35 -19.74 38.24
N THR A 401 -9.67 -20.85 37.60
CA THR A 401 -8.85 -22.06 37.61
C THR A 401 -7.47 -21.81 37.01
N VAL A 402 -7.41 -21.08 35.88
CA VAL A 402 -6.16 -20.70 35.22
C VAL A 402 -5.33 -19.79 36.13
N GLN A 403 -5.94 -18.78 36.75
CA GLN A 403 -5.26 -17.86 37.66
C GLN A 403 -4.72 -18.56 38.91
N GLU A 404 -5.50 -19.45 39.54
CA GLU A 404 -5.08 -20.21 40.71
C GLU A 404 -3.90 -21.14 40.42
N TRP A 405 -3.86 -21.72 39.21
CA TRP A 405 -2.76 -22.57 38.78
C TRP A 405 -1.46 -21.77 38.65
N PHE A 406 -1.47 -20.61 37.98
CA PHE A 406 -0.30 -19.74 37.94
C PHE A 406 0.07 -19.20 39.33
N GLY A 407 -0.94 -18.81 40.14
CA GLY A 407 -0.74 -18.34 41.52
C GLY A 407 -0.12 -19.40 42.44
N SER A 408 -0.17 -20.68 42.10
CA SER A 408 0.53 -21.76 42.80
C SER A 408 2.00 -21.90 42.40
N GLY A 409 2.55 -20.98 41.60
CA GLY A 409 3.95 -20.92 41.21
C GLY A 409 4.29 -21.69 39.92
N HIS A 410 3.28 -22.16 39.19
CA HIS A 410 3.51 -22.81 37.90
C HIS A 410 3.81 -21.79 36.80
N THR A 411 4.57 -22.24 35.80
CA THR A 411 4.91 -21.46 34.60
C THR A 411 4.71 -22.26 33.34
N VAL A 412 4.47 -21.56 32.22
CA VAL A 412 4.41 -22.19 30.88
C VAL A 412 5.29 -21.43 29.92
N ASP A 413 6.21 -22.14 29.27
CA ASP A 413 7.10 -21.61 28.27
C ASP A 413 6.56 -21.91 26.87
N MET A 414 6.20 -20.85 26.14
CA MET A 414 5.76 -20.91 24.74
C MET A 414 6.93 -20.52 23.84
N LEU A 415 7.64 -21.53 23.35
CA LEU A 415 8.82 -21.32 22.51
C LEU A 415 8.43 -21.15 21.03
N HIS A 416 9.06 -20.18 20.35
CA HIS A 416 8.75 -19.85 18.94
C HIS A 416 8.99 -21.04 17.99
N ASP A 417 10.06 -21.81 18.22
CA ASP A 417 10.45 -22.92 17.36
C ASP A 417 9.98 -24.30 17.90
N ALA A 418 9.09 -24.33 18.91
CA ALA A 418 8.57 -25.58 19.46
C ALA A 418 7.81 -26.41 18.40
N SER A 419 8.01 -27.74 18.42
CA SER A 419 7.22 -28.64 17.58
C SER A 419 5.71 -28.55 17.89
N THR A 420 4.86 -28.99 16.99
CA THR A 420 3.40 -29.03 17.25
C THR A 420 3.06 -29.88 18.46
N LYS A 421 3.81 -30.95 18.70
CA LYS A 421 3.64 -31.81 19.87
C LYS A 421 3.98 -31.08 21.17
N ASP A 422 5.12 -30.39 21.23
CA ASP A 422 5.57 -29.69 22.43
C ASP A 422 4.69 -28.45 22.71
N TYR A 423 4.29 -27.74 21.67
CA TYR A 423 3.33 -26.64 21.75
C TYR A 423 2.00 -27.06 22.39
N ARG A 424 1.41 -28.16 21.90
CA ARG A 424 0.16 -28.69 22.47
C ARG A 424 0.35 -29.16 23.91
N ALA A 425 1.45 -29.87 24.18
CA ALA A 425 1.76 -30.33 25.53
C ALA A 425 1.93 -29.18 26.53
N ALA A 426 2.53 -28.06 26.11
CA ALA A 426 2.67 -26.88 26.94
C ALA A 426 1.29 -26.26 27.31
N LEU A 427 0.39 -26.14 26.34
CA LEU A 427 -0.97 -25.60 26.57
C LEU A 427 -1.84 -26.54 27.39
N ASP A 428 -1.74 -27.85 27.17
CA ASP A 428 -2.51 -28.87 27.90
C ASP A 428 -2.11 -29.02 29.37
N GLN A 429 -0.93 -28.49 29.79
CA GLN A 429 -0.51 -28.43 31.18
C GLN A 429 -1.36 -27.45 32.01
N VAL A 430 -2.02 -26.47 31.40
CA VAL A 430 -2.79 -25.43 32.11
C VAL A 430 -4.23 -25.90 32.33
N PRO A 431 -4.64 -26.25 33.56
CA PRO A 431 -5.98 -26.71 33.86
C PRO A 431 -7.03 -25.66 33.54
N GLY A 432 -8.16 -26.09 32.99
CA GLY A 432 -9.31 -25.23 32.67
C GLY A 432 -9.13 -24.40 31.39
N LEU A 433 -7.93 -24.35 30.81
CA LEU A 433 -7.68 -23.53 29.60
C LEU A 433 -8.49 -24.07 28.40
N ARG A 434 -8.40 -25.37 28.15
CA ARG A 434 -9.17 -26.06 27.10
C ARG A 434 -10.67 -26.02 27.38
N ASP A 435 -11.07 -26.18 28.65
CA ASP A 435 -12.51 -26.22 29.06
C ASP A 435 -13.19 -24.89 28.74
N ILE A 436 -12.52 -23.75 29.04
CA ILE A 436 -13.04 -22.41 28.74
C ILE A 436 -13.24 -22.26 27.22
N VAL A 437 -12.24 -22.68 26.43
CA VAL A 437 -12.34 -22.57 24.96
C VAL A 437 -13.47 -23.44 24.44
N LYS A 438 -13.57 -24.70 24.86
CA LYS A 438 -14.64 -25.63 24.41
C LYS A 438 -16.04 -25.23 24.87
N GLU A 439 -16.16 -24.59 26.01
CA GLU A 439 -17.46 -24.07 26.50
C GLU A 439 -17.94 -22.89 25.63
N LEU A 440 -17.04 -21.97 25.26
CA LEU A 440 -17.39 -20.77 24.51
C LEU A 440 -17.40 -21.01 22.99
N HIS A 441 -16.59 -21.93 22.52
CA HIS A 441 -16.37 -22.24 21.10
C HIS A 441 -16.43 -23.75 20.83
N PRO A 442 -17.61 -24.40 21.05
CA PRO A 442 -17.74 -25.87 21.01
C PRO A 442 -17.56 -26.47 19.62
N ASN A 443 -17.72 -25.69 18.57
CA ASN A 443 -17.70 -26.15 17.17
C ASN A 443 -16.35 -25.96 16.47
N GLU A 444 -15.35 -25.37 17.14
CA GLU A 444 -14.05 -25.14 16.56
C GLU A 444 -13.26 -26.44 16.42
N ASP A 445 -12.47 -26.53 15.35
CA ASP A 445 -11.54 -27.63 15.15
C ASP A 445 -10.43 -27.64 16.21
N GLU A 446 -9.65 -28.71 16.23
CA GLU A 446 -8.61 -28.89 17.24
C GLU A 446 -7.50 -27.81 17.12
N GLU A 447 -7.16 -27.41 15.90
CA GLU A 447 -6.10 -26.43 15.64
C GLU A 447 -6.52 -25.02 16.09
N THR A 448 -7.73 -24.63 15.73
CA THR A 448 -8.33 -23.36 16.19
C THR A 448 -8.52 -23.38 17.71
N THR A 449 -8.84 -24.55 18.31
CA THR A 449 -8.91 -24.69 19.77
C THR A 449 -7.56 -24.37 20.43
N TYR A 450 -6.45 -24.93 19.94
CA TYR A 450 -5.11 -24.61 20.47
C TYR A 450 -4.71 -23.15 20.24
N PHE A 451 -5.04 -22.59 19.07
CA PHE A 451 -4.84 -21.18 18.83
C PHE A 451 -5.60 -20.31 19.85
N LEU A 452 -6.85 -20.61 20.12
CA LEU A 452 -7.68 -19.90 21.10
C LEU A 452 -7.16 -20.08 22.54
N MET A 453 -6.61 -21.26 22.88
CA MET A 453 -5.95 -21.47 24.18
C MET A 453 -4.74 -20.55 24.36
N GLU A 454 -3.86 -20.47 23.36
CA GLU A 454 -2.72 -19.53 23.37
C GLU A 454 -3.18 -18.07 23.38
N PHE A 455 -4.19 -17.74 22.55
CA PHE A 455 -4.77 -16.40 22.49
C PHE A 455 -5.40 -15.99 23.84
N LEU A 456 -6.02 -16.93 24.55
CA LEU A 456 -6.54 -16.72 25.90
C LEU A 456 -5.41 -16.37 26.89
N LEU A 457 -4.27 -17.06 26.88
CA LEU A 457 -3.13 -16.74 27.74
C LEU A 457 -2.57 -15.33 27.43
N HIS A 458 -2.40 -15.00 26.15
CA HIS A 458 -1.98 -13.67 25.73
C HIS A 458 -2.95 -12.60 26.20
N GLY A 459 -4.25 -12.81 25.98
CA GLY A 459 -5.29 -11.89 26.44
C GLY A 459 -5.29 -11.69 27.95
N LEU A 460 -5.25 -12.77 28.74
CA LEU A 460 -5.17 -12.68 30.20
C LEU A 460 -3.93 -11.87 30.66
N SER A 461 -2.80 -11.97 29.96
CA SER A 461 -1.62 -11.17 30.27
C SER A 461 -1.85 -9.69 29.97
N GLU A 462 -2.50 -9.35 28.85
CA GLU A 462 -2.81 -7.97 28.47
C GLU A 462 -3.86 -7.31 29.41
N TYR A 463 -4.69 -8.14 30.09
CA TYR A 463 -5.59 -7.70 31.15
C TYR A 463 -4.97 -7.77 32.57
N SER A 464 -3.66 -8.03 32.67
CA SER A 464 -2.94 -8.10 33.94
C SER A 464 -3.56 -9.11 34.94
N LEU A 465 -4.01 -10.26 34.45
CA LEU A 465 -4.46 -11.39 35.25
C LEU A 465 -3.34 -12.42 35.47
N ILE A 466 -2.43 -12.52 34.54
CA ILE A 466 -1.17 -13.27 34.59
C ILE A 466 -0.07 -12.39 34.00
N SER A 467 1.19 -12.76 34.23
CA SER A 467 2.36 -12.06 33.67
C SER A 467 2.91 -12.81 32.47
N ARG A 468 3.36 -12.08 31.46
CA ARG A 468 4.08 -12.59 30.31
C ARG A 468 5.48 -11.99 30.28
N ASN A 469 6.50 -12.82 30.46
CA ASN A 469 7.90 -12.43 30.33
C ASN A 469 8.42 -12.81 28.95
N ARG A 470 9.18 -11.92 28.33
CA ARG A 470 9.88 -12.22 27.09
C ARG A 470 11.09 -13.11 27.38
N LEU A 471 11.21 -14.21 26.66
CA LEU A 471 12.41 -15.04 26.58
C LEU A 471 13.10 -14.79 25.23
N THR A 472 14.38 -15.08 25.13
CA THR A 472 15.12 -15.01 23.85
C THR A 472 14.47 -15.91 22.78
N ALA A 473 13.96 -17.07 23.20
CA ALA A 473 13.37 -18.07 22.30
C ALA A 473 11.84 -18.16 22.37
N GLY A 474 11.14 -17.23 23.06
CA GLY A 474 9.69 -17.32 23.21
C GLY A 474 9.11 -16.40 24.27
N ALA A 475 8.01 -16.82 24.86
CA ALA A 475 7.34 -16.16 25.97
C ALA A 475 7.10 -17.13 27.12
N GLN A 476 7.27 -16.66 28.36
CA GLN A 476 6.92 -17.39 29.57
C GLN A 476 5.72 -16.72 30.25
N PHE A 477 4.69 -17.51 30.49
CA PHE A 477 3.57 -17.08 31.31
C PHE A 477 3.75 -17.56 32.76
N LYS A 478 3.50 -16.67 33.71
CA LYS A 478 3.64 -16.91 35.15
C LYS A 478 2.67 -16.06 35.97
N ASP A 479 2.68 -16.25 37.27
CA ASP A 479 1.92 -15.40 38.19
C ASP A 479 2.35 -13.92 38.14
N LEU A 480 1.36 -13.05 38.32
CA LEU A 480 1.59 -11.59 38.30
C LEU A 480 2.47 -11.16 39.49
N LEU A 481 2.25 -11.71 40.69
CA LEU A 481 2.98 -11.34 41.91
C LEU A 481 4.44 -11.80 41.85
N SER A 482 4.73 -12.98 41.33
CA SER A 482 6.09 -13.48 41.15
C SER A 482 6.94 -12.63 40.20
N SER A 483 6.30 -11.90 39.26
CA SER A 483 6.99 -10.99 38.35
C SER A 483 7.46 -9.70 39.02
N MET A 484 6.78 -9.24 40.07
CA MET A 484 7.14 -8.02 40.83
C MET A 484 8.39 -8.21 41.71
N PHE A 485 8.70 -9.45 42.07
CA PHE A 485 9.87 -9.79 42.89
C PHE A 485 11.11 -10.16 42.08
N THR A 486 11.01 -10.28 40.76
CA THR A 486 12.10 -10.58 39.84
C THR A 486 12.43 -9.34 38.98
N MET A 487 12.66 -8.18 39.59
CA MET A 487 13.39 -7.11 38.88
C MET A 487 14.84 -7.58 38.69
N PRO A 488 15.44 -7.46 37.51
CA PRO A 488 16.87 -7.64 37.36
C PRO A 488 17.53 -6.59 38.23
N SER A 489 18.35 -7.02 39.20
CA SER A 489 19.34 -6.13 39.84
C SER A 489 20.21 -5.63 38.66
N PHE A 490 20.15 -4.34 38.40
CA PHE A 490 21.20 -3.68 37.63
C PHE A 490 22.48 -3.99 38.35
N GLY A 491 23.38 -4.74 37.71
CA GLY A 491 24.72 -4.98 38.23
C GLY A 491 25.37 -3.62 38.48
N GLU A 492 25.77 -3.39 39.71
CA GLU A 492 26.80 -2.43 40.00
C GLU A 492 28.02 -2.93 39.22
N ASP A 493 28.37 -2.23 38.15
CA ASP A 493 29.68 -2.33 37.55
C ASP A 493 30.67 -1.80 38.59
N ASP A 494 31.42 -2.70 39.21
CA ASP A 494 32.59 -2.38 40.02
C ASP A 494 33.58 -1.65 39.11
N ASP A 495 33.57 -0.30 39.17
CA ASP A 495 34.64 0.53 38.68
C ASP A 495 35.86 0.31 39.61
N GLU A 496 36.71 -0.65 39.28
CA GLU A 496 38.08 -0.72 39.80
C GLU A 496 38.88 0.45 39.17
N ASP A 497 38.91 1.57 39.90
CA ASP A 497 39.85 2.67 39.67
C ASP A 497 41.29 2.17 39.87
N GLU A 498 41.99 1.80 38.81
CA GLU A 498 43.46 1.74 38.82
C GLU A 498 44.06 3.13 38.75
N ASP A 499 44.48 3.62 39.91
CA ASP A 499 45.33 4.81 40.10
C ASP A 499 46.66 4.70 39.33
N GLU A 500 46.76 5.22 38.12
CA GLU A 500 48.02 5.53 37.46
C GLU A 500 48.45 6.97 37.74
N LYS A 501 49.43 7.10 38.63
CA LYS A 501 50.15 8.35 38.95
C LYS A 501 50.93 8.89 37.73
N PRO A 502 50.92 10.20 37.48
CA PRO A 502 51.69 10.77 36.40
C PRO A 502 53.16 10.95 36.79
N GLN A 503 54.06 10.29 36.09
CA GLN A 503 55.52 10.57 36.13
C GLN A 503 55.82 11.89 35.43
N ARG A 504 56.37 12.82 36.24
CA ARG A 504 57.10 14.01 35.76
C ARG A 504 58.44 13.58 35.15
N GLY A 505 58.63 13.79 33.89
CA GLY A 505 59.90 13.66 33.17
C GLY A 505 60.27 14.97 32.51
N ARG A 506 61.39 15.54 33.01
CA ARG A 506 62.05 16.79 32.57
C ARG A 506 62.72 16.69 31.24
N ARG A 507 62.71 17.83 30.49
CA ARG A 507 63.77 18.38 29.58
C ARG A 507 64.16 17.55 28.36
N ARG A 508 64.04 18.08 27.18
CA ARG A 508 64.79 19.22 26.54
C ARG A 508 63.99 19.75 25.36
#